data_55b683aee21f95673a4cd4f4b54e45b4
#
_entry.id   55b683aee21f95673a4cd4f4b54e45b4
#
_cell.length_a   1.000
_cell.length_b   1.000
_cell.length_c   1.000
_cell.angle_alpha   90.00
_cell.angle_beta   90.00
_cell.angle_gamma   90.00
#
_symmetry.space_group_name_H-M   'P 1'
#
loop_
_entity.id
_entity.type
_entity.pdbx_description
1 polymer ?
#
loop_
_entity_poly.entity_id
_entity_poly.type
_entity_poly.pdbx_seq_one_letter_code
_entity_poly.pdbx_strand_id
1 'polypeptide(L)'
;MDTHAFKRSLHHSERYNRRGFGRAEEVAESLEQAYQSGLIGRIRDNGYKLSHGRLNVRLAEAFGFCWGVERAVAMAYETRRHYPEERLWITNEIIHNPSVNDHLRDCLLYTSPSPRDS
;
A
#
# COMPACT_ATOMS: atom_id res chain seq x y z
N MET A 1 1.75 -20.68 -17.51
CA MET A 1 1.73 -19.40 -18.26
C MET A 1 3.14 -18.87 -18.37
N ASP A 2 3.52 -18.44 -19.56
CA ASP A 2 4.82 -17.81 -19.77
C ASP A 2 4.81 -16.38 -19.20
N THR A 3 5.43 -16.18 -18.04
CA THR A 3 5.46 -14.89 -17.37
C THR A 3 6.23 -13.83 -18.15
N HIS A 4 7.25 -14.22 -18.93
CA HIS A 4 8.00 -13.28 -19.76
C HIS A 4 7.16 -12.78 -20.93
N ALA A 5 6.44 -13.67 -21.60
CA ALA A 5 5.54 -13.28 -22.69
C ALA A 5 4.41 -12.38 -22.18
N PHE A 6 3.85 -12.69 -21.01
CA PHE A 6 2.82 -11.87 -20.38
C PHE A 6 3.34 -10.46 -20.03
N LYS A 7 4.53 -10.37 -19.45
CA LYS A 7 5.15 -9.07 -19.14
C LYS A 7 5.40 -8.24 -20.40
N ARG A 8 5.91 -8.88 -21.46
CA ARG A 8 6.10 -8.20 -22.74
C ARG A 8 4.79 -7.66 -23.32
N SER A 9 3.73 -8.45 -23.27
CA SER A 9 2.41 -8.03 -23.76
C SER A 9 1.87 -6.85 -22.96
N LEU A 10 2.07 -6.83 -21.63
CA LEU A 10 1.69 -5.71 -20.78
C LEU A 10 2.39 -4.42 -21.17
N HIS A 11 3.71 -4.47 -21.41
CA HIS A 11 4.50 -3.30 -21.80
C HIS A 11 4.06 -2.68 -23.12
N HIS A 12 3.45 -3.46 -23.99
CA HIS A 12 2.92 -3.00 -25.26
C HIS A 12 1.43 -2.64 -25.22
N SER A 13 0.79 -2.86 -24.07
CA SER A 13 -0.62 -2.52 -23.89
C SER A 13 -0.79 -1.04 -23.61
N GLU A 14 -1.76 -0.41 -24.28
CA GLU A 14 -2.14 0.98 -24.00
C GLU A 14 -2.72 1.15 -22.59
N ARG A 15 -3.16 0.07 -21.98
CA ARG A 15 -3.71 0.07 -20.61
C ARG A 15 -2.66 -0.13 -19.53
N TYR A 16 -1.40 -0.31 -19.91
CA TYR A 16 -0.32 -0.52 -18.94
C TYR A 16 0.19 0.81 -18.41
N ASN A 17 -0.06 1.04 -17.13
CA ASN A 17 0.33 2.26 -16.44
C ASN A 17 1.50 1.98 -15.50
N ARG A 18 2.71 1.98 -16.05
CA ARG A 18 3.93 1.68 -15.30
C ARG A 18 4.20 2.66 -14.16
N ARG A 19 3.84 3.90 -14.35
CA ARG A 19 4.10 4.99 -13.37
C ARG A 19 2.91 5.30 -12.47
N GLY A 20 1.86 4.47 -12.53
CA GLY A 20 0.62 4.74 -11.84
C GLY A 20 -0.24 5.77 -12.55
N PHE A 21 -1.16 6.39 -11.83
CA PHE A 21 -2.18 7.27 -12.41
C PHE A 21 -2.02 8.74 -12.04
N GLY A 22 -0.89 9.11 -11.41
CA GLY A 22 -0.62 10.49 -11.03
C GLY A 22 -1.49 11.01 -9.89
N ARG A 23 -2.02 10.13 -9.05
CA ARG A 23 -2.91 10.50 -7.94
C ARG A 23 -2.30 10.26 -6.56
N ALA A 24 -0.97 10.26 -6.49
CA ALA A 24 -0.26 9.98 -5.23
C ALA A 24 -0.65 10.95 -4.11
N GLU A 25 -0.82 12.22 -4.43
CA GLU A 25 -1.22 13.23 -3.44
C GLU A 25 -2.63 13.00 -2.92
N GLU A 26 -3.55 12.55 -3.77
CA GLU A 26 -4.93 12.27 -3.37
C GLU A 26 -5.03 11.12 -2.36
N VAL A 27 -4.12 10.16 -2.43
CA VAL A 27 -4.14 9.00 -1.53
C VAL A 27 -3.22 9.13 -0.32
N ALA A 28 -2.37 10.15 -0.28
CA ALA A 28 -1.41 10.34 0.80
C ALA A 28 -2.08 10.43 2.18
N GLU A 29 -3.16 11.20 2.29
CA GLU A 29 -3.92 11.32 3.53
C GLU A 29 -4.55 9.99 3.94
N SER A 30 -5.12 9.26 3.00
CA SER A 30 -5.71 7.95 3.26
C SER A 30 -4.68 6.95 3.76
N LEU A 31 -3.47 6.97 3.20
CA LEU A 31 -2.37 6.13 3.64
C LEU A 31 -1.92 6.51 5.06
N GLU A 32 -1.82 7.78 5.35
CA GLU A 32 -1.46 8.26 6.67
C GLU A 32 -2.46 7.80 7.71
N GLN A 33 -3.75 7.97 7.45
CA GLN A 33 -4.80 7.53 8.37
C GLN A 33 -4.82 6.02 8.57
N ALA A 34 -4.57 5.24 7.52
CA ALA A 34 -4.64 3.79 7.57
C ALA A 34 -3.43 3.16 8.30
N TYR A 35 -2.26 3.75 8.18
CA TYR A 35 -1.00 3.12 8.62
C TYR A 35 -0.26 3.88 9.72
N GLN A 36 -0.83 4.95 10.27
CA GLN A 36 -0.26 5.66 11.40
C GLN A 36 -1.16 5.55 12.62
N SER A 37 -0.59 5.24 13.77
CA SER A 37 -1.31 5.21 15.03
C SER A 37 -1.31 6.59 15.71
N GLY A 38 -2.34 6.85 16.55
CA GLY A 38 -2.37 8.07 17.36
C GLY A 38 -1.22 8.17 18.35
N LEU A 39 -0.72 7.02 18.84
CA LEU A 39 0.44 6.98 19.71
C LEU A 39 1.71 7.48 19.01
N ILE A 40 1.93 7.03 17.78
CA ILE A 40 3.06 7.48 16.96
C ILE A 40 2.99 8.99 16.71
N GLY A 41 1.80 9.53 16.41
CA GLY A 41 1.62 10.96 16.25
C GLY A 41 1.98 11.74 17.50
N ARG A 42 1.56 11.26 18.68
CA ARG A 42 1.89 11.91 19.96
C ARG A 42 3.39 11.86 20.26
N ILE A 43 4.05 10.75 19.97
CA ILE A 43 5.51 10.63 20.18
C ILE A 43 6.25 11.59 19.25
N ARG A 44 5.81 11.69 18.00
CA ARG A 44 6.38 12.61 17.01
C ARG A 44 6.24 14.06 17.44
N ASP A 45 5.06 14.45 17.94
CA ASP A 45 4.79 15.80 18.41
C ASP A 45 5.60 16.16 19.66
N ASN A 46 6.01 15.15 20.43
CA ASN A 46 6.84 15.31 21.61
C ASN A 46 8.35 15.14 21.32
N GLY A 47 8.77 15.43 20.12
CA GLY A 47 10.18 15.37 19.73
C GLY A 47 10.75 13.95 19.62
N TYR A 48 9.92 12.99 19.19
CA TYR A 48 10.26 11.58 19.00
C TYR A 48 10.67 10.86 20.29
N LYS A 49 10.12 11.32 21.42
CA LYS A 49 10.40 10.75 22.74
C LYS A 49 9.12 10.52 23.52
N LEU A 50 9.10 9.46 24.29
CA LEU A 50 8.06 9.18 25.26
C LEU A 50 8.71 8.68 26.53
N SER A 51 8.36 9.26 27.67
CA SER A 51 8.87 8.83 28.97
C SER A 51 7.71 8.46 29.87
N HIS A 52 7.81 7.32 30.55
CA HIS A 52 6.84 6.88 31.54
C HIS A 52 7.59 6.19 32.68
N GLY A 53 7.59 6.81 33.86
CA GLY A 53 8.35 6.30 35.00
C GLY A 53 9.84 6.23 34.68
N ARG A 54 10.41 5.03 34.77
CA ARG A 54 11.81 4.78 34.43
C ARG A 54 12.03 4.43 32.97
N LEU A 55 10.97 4.30 32.20
CA LEU A 55 11.05 3.89 30.80
C LEU A 55 11.16 5.13 29.91
N ASN A 56 12.16 5.16 29.06
CA ASN A 56 12.33 6.15 28.02
C ASN A 56 12.28 5.45 26.66
N VAL A 57 11.36 5.88 25.81
CA VAL A 57 11.20 5.35 24.46
C VAL A 57 11.59 6.44 23.48
N ARG A 58 12.45 6.12 22.54
CA ARG A 58 12.79 6.99 21.42
C ARG A 58 12.29 6.36 20.14
N LEU A 59 11.60 7.16 19.34
CA LEU A 59 11.16 6.77 18.04
C LEU A 59 12.17 7.23 16.99
N ALA A 60 12.49 6.35 16.04
CA ALA A 60 13.31 6.75 14.90
C ALA A 60 12.57 7.83 14.10
N GLU A 61 13.29 8.84 13.62
CA GLU A 61 12.67 9.90 12.82
C GLU A 61 12.20 9.39 11.45
N ALA A 62 12.92 8.43 10.87
CA ALA A 62 12.54 7.78 9.63
C ALA A 62 12.23 6.31 9.90
N PHE A 63 10.98 5.93 9.73
CA PHE A 63 10.52 4.57 9.93
C PHE A 63 9.26 4.32 9.10
N GLY A 64 8.83 3.08 9.05
CA GLY A 64 7.65 2.66 8.29
C GLY A 64 8.04 1.81 7.09
N PHE A 65 7.24 1.89 6.06
CA PHE A 65 7.50 1.14 4.84
C PHE A 65 8.74 1.69 4.12
N CYS A 66 9.53 0.82 3.50
CA CYS A 66 10.57 1.27 2.60
C CYS A 66 9.92 1.95 1.36
N TRP A 67 10.70 2.71 0.63
CA TRP A 67 10.19 3.46 -0.53
C TRP A 67 9.46 2.59 -1.55
N GLY A 68 10.00 1.40 -1.85
CA GLY A 68 9.38 0.48 -2.81
C GLY A 68 8.03 -0.05 -2.33
N VAL A 69 7.92 -0.39 -1.06
CA VAL A 69 6.68 -0.86 -0.44
C VAL A 69 5.64 0.26 -0.41
N GLU A 70 6.03 1.44 0.03
CA GLU A 70 5.15 2.61 0.08
C GLU A 70 4.59 2.93 -1.29
N ARG A 71 5.43 2.90 -2.31
CA ARG A 71 5.01 3.13 -3.69
C ARG A 71 4.02 2.07 -4.18
N ALA A 72 4.27 0.80 -3.89
CA ALA A 72 3.37 -0.29 -4.30
C ALA A 72 1.98 -0.15 -3.66
N VAL A 73 1.93 0.17 -2.37
CA VAL A 73 0.68 0.39 -1.65
C VAL A 73 -0.03 1.62 -2.20
N ALA A 74 0.70 2.71 -2.41
CA ALA A 74 0.13 3.94 -2.98
C ALA A 74 -0.48 3.70 -4.37
N MET A 75 0.18 2.92 -5.21
CA MET A 75 -0.35 2.57 -6.54
C MET A 75 -1.64 1.77 -6.46
N ALA A 76 -1.78 0.89 -5.47
CA ALA A 76 -3.03 0.15 -5.27
C ALA A 76 -4.19 1.11 -4.91
N TYR A 77 -3.96 2.05 -4.01
CA TYR A 77 -4.97 3.05 -3.65
C TYR A 77 -5.28 4.00 -4.81
N GLU A 78 -4.27 4.42 -5.57
CA GLU A 78 -4.48 5.23 -6.77
C GLU A 78 -5.34 4.51 -7.81
N THR A 79 -5.09 3.22 -8.00
CA THR A 79 -5.88 2.40 -8.93
C THR A 79 -7.34 2.36 -8.52
N ARG A 80 -7.61 2.19 -7.22
CA ARG A 80 -8.99 2.21 -6.72
C ARG A 80 -9.65 3.57 -6.96
N ARG A 81 -8.94 4.67 -6.76
CA ARG A 81 -9.48 6.00 -7.03
C ARG A 81 -9.72 6.28 -8.50
N HIS A 82 -8.85 5.74 -9.34
CA HIS A 82 -8.98 5.90 -10.79
C HIS A 82 -10.16 5.08 -11.35
N TYR A 83 -10.40 3.91 -10.77
CA TYR A 83 -11.51 3.02 -11.15
C TYR A 83 -12.42 2.77 -9.96
N PRO A 84 -13.24 3.74 -9.53
CA PRO A 84 -13.99 3.65 -8.28
C PRO A 84 -15.09 2.60 -8.28
N GLU A 85 -15.65 2.27 -9.43
CA GLU A 85 -16.78 1.35 -9.54
C GLU A 85 -16.42 0.00 -10.15
N GLU A 86 -15.22 -0.14 -10.65
CA GLU A 86 -14.78 -1.38 -11.27
C GLU A 86 -14.26 -2.37 -10.24
N ARG A 87 -14.40 -3.65 -10.56
CA ARG A 87 -13.80 -4.71 -9.79
C ARG A 87 -12.30 -4.77 -10.08
N LEU A 88 -11.49 -4.61 -9.04
CA LEU A 88 -10.04 -4.64 -9.18
C LEU A 88 -9.50 -5.95 -8.62
N TRP A 89 -8.60 -6.56 -9.34
CA TRP A 89 -8.02 -7.85 -8.98
C TRP A 89 -6.52 -7.71 -8.78
N ILE A 90 -6.01 -8.34 -7.74
CA ILE A 90 -4.58 -8.46 -7.47
C ILE A 90 -4.19 -9.91 -7.77
N THR A 91 -3.22 -10.10 -8.63
CA THR A 91 -2.78 -11.43 -9.05
C THR A 91 -2.02 -12.17 -7.97
N ASN A 92 -1.44 -11.43 -7.02
CA ASN A 92 -0.72 -11.98 -5.88
C ASN A 92 -0.70 -10.91 -4.78
N GLU A 93 -0.29 -11.28 -3.59
CA GLU A 93 -0.10 -10.30 -2.52
C GLU A 93 0.90 -9.23 -2.94
N ILE A 94 0.53 -7.97 -2.75
CA ILE A 94 1.43 -6.85 -3.03
C ILE A 94 2.59 -6.87 -2.05
N ILE A 95 2.28 -7.20 -0.80
CA ILE A 95 3.24 -7.23 0.30
C ILE A 95 2.88 -8.41 1.21
N HIS A 96 3.88 -9.07 1.76
CA HIS A 96 3.67 -10.13 2.74
C HIS A 96 3.38 -9.53 4.13
N ASN A 97 2.27 -8.83 4.24
CA ASN A 97 1.82 -8.20 5.48
C ASN A 97 0.30 -8.33 5.57
N PRO A 98 -0.21 -9.15 6.52
CA PRO A 98 -1.65 -9.37 6.64
C PRO A 98 -2.46 -8.11 6.88
N SER A 99 -1.95 -7.15 7.67
CA SER A 99 -2.65 -5.90 7.93
C SER A 99 -2.83 -5.07 6.66
N VAL A 100 -1.80 -4.99 5.83
CA VAL A 100 -1.88 -4.28 4.54
C VAL A 100 -2.87 -4.96 3.61
N ASN A 101 -2.82 -6.30 3.54
CA ASN A 101 -3.72 -7.07 2.68
C ASN A 101 -5.18 -6.92 3.12
N ASP A 102 -5.44 -6.87 4.42
CA ASP A 102 -6.78 -6.65 4.96
C ASP A 102 -7.30 -5.26 4.59
N HIS A 103 -6.48 -4.21 4.72
CA HIS A 103 -6.84 -2.86 4.28
C HIS A 103 -7.14 -2.79 2.79
N LEU A 104 -6.37 -3.48 1.96
CA LEU A 104 -6.62 -3.53 0.52
C LEU A 104 -7.93 -4.25 0.18
N ARG A 105 -8.28 -5.30 0.91
CA ARG A 105 -9.58 -5.97 0.75
C ARG A 105 -10.73 -5.04 1.14
N ASP A 106 -10.56 -4.29 2.23
CA ASP A 106 -11.56 -3.32 2.68
C ASP A 106 -11.77 -2.21 1.64
N CYS A 107 -10.74 -1.90 0.86
CA CYS A 107 -10.83 -0.97 -0.27
C CYS A 107 -11.38 -1.62 -1.54
N LEU A 108 -11.93 -2.83 -1.45
CA LEU A 108 -12.53 -3.58 -2.56
C LEU A 108 -11.52 -3.97 -3.64
N LEU A 109 -10.28 -4.20 -3.26
CA LEU A 109 -9.30 -4.84 -4.11
C LEU A 109 -9.37 -6.35 -3.89
N TYR A 110 -9.63 -7.09 -4.95
CA TYR A 110 -9.81 -8.53 -4.87
C TYR A 110 -8.54 -9.26 -5.28
N THR A 111 -8.19 -10.28 -4.51
CA THR A 111 -7.15 -11.21 -4.92
C THR A 111 -7.69 -12.10 -6.04
N SER A 112 -6.93 -12.25 -7.10
CA SER A 112 -7.30 -13.20 -8.16
C SER A 112 -7.37 -14.60 -7.58
N PRO A 113 -8.39 -15.39 -7.94
CA PRO A 113 -8.43 -16.79 -7.52
C PRO A 113 -7.15 -17.50 -7.94
N SER A 114 -6.56 -18.25 -7.01
CA SER A 114 -5.47 -19.13 -7.34
C SER A 114 -5.96 -20.18 -8.36
N PRO A 115 -5.12 -20.65 -9.28
CA PRO A 115 -5.49 -21.77 -10.14
C PRO A 115 -5.98 -23.00 -9.39
N ARG A 116 -5.64 -23.12 -8.09
CA ARG A 116 -6.13 -24.20 -7.21
C ARG A 116 -7.54 -23.97 -6.73
N ASP A 117 -8.04 -22.75 -6.75
CA ASP A 117 -9.34 -22.35 -6.24
C ASP A 117 -10.39 -22.22 -7.34
N SER A 118 -9.97 -22.39 -8.56
CA SER A 118 -10.85 -22.31 -9.74
C SER A 118 -11.45 -23.66 -10.11
#